data_f4ad74dca30def84c1c353324f65f332
#
_entry.id   f4ad74dca30def84c1c353324f65f332
#
_cell.length_a   1.000
_cell.length_b   1.000
_cell.length_c   1.000
_cell.angle_alpha   90.00
_cell.angle_beta   90.00
_cell.angle_gamma   90.00
#
_symmetry.space_group_name_H-M   'P 1'
#
loop_
_entity.id
_entity.type
_entity.pdbx_description
1 polymer ?
#
loop_
_entity_poly.entity_id
_entity_poly.type
_entity_poly.pdbx_seq_one_letter_code
_entity_poly.pdbx_strand_id
1 'polypeptide(L)'
;MNVSLKWLGTLVDIKGLDPEEMAETLTIDGIPVERVIYPGKGISGVVTGKILSVEKHPNADKLVICHVDVGRPDSIQIVTGANNVKEGLIVPVALDGAHVPAKHDAGTPGGLKYGDIKIKAGELRGVKSAGMMCSCSELGLDENLFPGVNKEGIMILPADTQVGVDFHTLYDLDDVIFEMELTANRADCFSMIGMALEVGAVFKRKVTLPFINVAESGMPIQGRAAVHISDARYCKRFCGRLMENIKMGRSPMWMENRLRSNGIRPINNIVDAANYVMLEIGQPLHTYDYDKVEGNELTCRFAGEKENLKTLDGVERILHHTDLVIADKAGNPVCIAGVMGGLNSEITDKTKSVLLEAAVFDSASVRRTSRRLGLRSEASGRYEKGINPARTEMAINRICQLLIEQGACTVAPGLLDEYPIKSEPQIINTTIDEINDYIGIELSKNEMIDILESLHFSVAEDNGKIRVTVPDFRMDLYGMPDLAEEVARVYGYSNIPITTPWSAVTKLSLIHISEPTRP
;
A
#
# COMPACT_ATOMS: atom_id res chain seq x y z
N MET A 1 -3.77 -6.76 2.31
CA MET A 1 -3.06 -5.78 1.49
C MET A 1 -3.55 -5.90 0.06
N ASN A 2 -3.78 -4.79 -0.63
CA ASN A 2 -4.10 -4.84 -2.05
C ASN A 2 -2.83 -4.79 -2.89
N VAL A 3 -2.80 -5.53 -4.00
CA VAL A 3 -1.68 -5.57 -4.95
C VAL A 3 -2.22 -5.24 -6.34
N SER A 4 -1.90 -4.07 -6.86
CA SER A 4 -2.20 -3.66 -8.22
C SER A 4 -1.29 -4.42 -9.20
N LEU A 5 -1.86 -5.16 -10.14
CA LEU A 5 -1.07 -5.85 -11.17
C LEU A 5 -0.41 -4.88 -12.14
N LYS A 6 -1.05 -3.73 -12.40
CA LYS A 6 -0.45 -2.65 -13.20
C LYS A 6 0.82 -2.10 -12.55
N TRP A 7 0.80 -1.88 -11.23
CA TRP A 7 1.98 -1.48 -10.48
C TRP A 7 3.01 -2.60 -10.39
N LEU A 8 2.57 -3.80 -10.02
CA LEU A 8 3.43 -4.99 -9.93
C LEU A 8 4.18 -5.22 -11.26
N GLY A 9 3.49 -5.07 -12.41
CA GLY A 9 4.07 -5.19 -13.74
C GLY A 9 5.16 -4.17 -14.08
N THR A 10 5.35 -3.12 -13.26
CA THR A 10 6.51 -2.21 -13.38
C THR A 10 7.76 -2.75 -12.67
N LEU A 11 7.60 -3.77 -11.82
CA LEU A 11 8.68 -4.37 -11.02
C LEU A 11 9.04 -5.79 -11.48
N VAL A 12 8.07 -6.53 -12.00
CA VAL A 12 8.25 -7.91 -12.48
C VAL A 12 7.49 -8.12 -13.80
N ASP A 13 8.07 -8.86 -14.74
CA ASP A 13 7.41 -9.13 -16.02
C ASP A 13 6.28 -10.15 -15.88
N ILE A 14 5.05 -9.66 -15.81
CA ILE A 14 3.82 -10.46 -15.71
C ILE A 14 3.08 -10.60 -17.05
N LYS A 15 3.67 -10.17 -18.16
CA LYS A 15 3.02 -10.24 -19.48
C LYS A 15 2.65 -11.67 -19.85
N GLY A 16 1.40 -11.83 -20.28
CA GLY A 16 0.87 -13.12 -20.72
C GLY A 16 0.46 -14.08 -19.61
N LEU A 17 0.54 -13.65 -18.34
CA LEU A 17 -0.05 -14.38 -17.22
C LEU A 17 -1.52 -13.98 -17.08
N ASP A 18 -2.39 -14.96 -16.94
CA ASP A 18 -3.80 -14.71 -16.61
C ASP A 18 -3.95 -14.38 -15.13
N PRO A 19 -4.69 -13.32 -14.75
CA PRO A 19 -4.83 -12.91 -13.36
C PRO A 19 -5.47 -13.98 -12.44
N GLU A 20 -6.45 -14.74 -12.92
CA GLU A 20 -7.11 -15.76 -12.10
C GLU A 20 -6.16 -16.96 -11.87
N GLU A 21 -5.40 -17.36 -12.91
CA GLU A 21 -4.38 -18.40 -12.79
C GLU A 21 -3.22 -17.95 -11.88
N MET A 22 -2.85 -16.67 -11.95
CA MET A 22 -1.85 -16.10 -11.03
C MET A 22 -2.33 -16.17 -9.58
N ALA A 23 -3.58 -15.79 -9.32
CA ALA A 23 -4.16 -15.79 -7.98
C ALA A 23 -4.23 -17.22 -7.40
N GLU A 24 -4.62 -18.19 -8.21
CA GLU A 24 -4.66 -19.61 -7.81
C GLU A 24 -3.24 -20.13 -7.50
N THR A 25 -2.28 -19.87 -8.38
CA THR A 25 -0.89 -20.32 -8.21
C THR A 25 -0.26 -19.73 -6.95
N LEU A 26 -0.40 -18.41 -6.71
CA LEU A 26 0.11 -17.76 -5.51
C LEU A 26 -0.54 -18.32 -4.24
N THR A 27 -1.84 -18.63 -4.28
CA THR A 27 -2.56 -19.21 -3.15
C THR A 27 -2.03 -20.60 -2.82
N ILE A 28 -1.80 -21.43 -3.82
CA ILE A 28 -1.22 -22.79 -3.66
C ILE A 28 0.22 -22.68 -3.12
N ASP A 29 0.98 -21.67 -3.54
CA ASP A 29 2.36 -21.42 -3.11
C ASP A 29 2.45 -20.79 -1.69
N GLY A 30 1.33 -20.62 -0.99
CA GLY A 30 1.29 -20.11 0.38
C GLY A 30 1.19 -18.59 0.50
N ILE A 31 0.87 -17.88 -0.58
CA ILE A 31 0.58 -16.44 -0.60
C ILE A 31 -0.89 -16.22 -0.98
N PRO A 32 -1.85 -16.38 -0.05
CA PRO A 32 -3.27 -16.42 -0.37
C PRO A 32 -3.79 -15.13 -1.01
N VAL A 33 -4.46 -15.27 -2.15
CA VAL A 33 -5.26 -14.23 -2.79
C VAL A 33 -6.72 -14.47 -2.41
N GLU A 34 -7.28 -13.60 -1.58
CA GLU A 34 -8.66 -13.71 -1.11
C GLU A 34 -9.67 -13.35 -2.20
N ARG A 35 -9.36 -12.30 -2.97
CA ARG A 35 -10.21 -11.84 -4.08
C ARG A 35 -9.41 -11.25 -5.22
N VAL A 36 -9.92 -11.43 -6.44
CA VAL A 36 -9.48 -10.72 -7.64
C VAL A 36 -10.50 -9.62 -7.93
N ILE A 37 -10.06 -8.37 -7.93
CA ILE A 37 -10.92 -7.19 -8.07
C ILE A 37 -10.62 -6.50 -9.40
N TYR A 38 -11.67 -6.21 -10.15
CA TYR A 38 -11.65 -5.46 -11.41
C TYR A 38 -12.33 -4.10 -11.21
N PRO A 39 -11.59 -3.02 -10.88
CA PRO A 39 -12.15 -1.72 -10.49
C PRO A 39 -13.07 -1.10 -11.54
N GLY A 40 -12.77 -1.29 -12.80
CA GLY A 40 -13.55 -0.75 -13.93
C GLY A 40 -14.68 -1.64 -14.41
N LYS A 41 -15.00 -2.74 -13.72
CA LYS A 41 -16.05 -3.66 -14.13
C LYS A 41 -17.42 -2.93 -14.21
N GLY A 42 -18.05 -2.96 -15.38
CA GLY A 42 -19.32 -2.31 -15.62
C GLY A 42 -19.22 -0.83 -15.98
N ILE A 43 -18.02 -0.25 -16.14
CA ILE A 43 -17.81 1.12 -16.61
C ILE A 43 -17.30 1.09 -18.05
N SER A 44 -17.98 1.80 -18.95
CA SER A 44 -17.48 2.03 -20.31
C SER A 44 -18.13 3.25 -20.95
N GLY A 45 -17.44 3.94 -21.86
CA GLY A 45 -17.97 5.11 -22.56
C GLY A 45 -18.16 6.33 -21.67
N VAL A 46 -17.46 6.40 -20.53
CA VAL A 46 -17.41 7.56 -19.64
C VAL A 46 -16.17 8.38 -19.98
N VAL A 47 -16.32 9.66 -20.18
CA VAL A 47 -15.23 10.60 -20.50
C VAL A 47 -15.23 11.78 -19.54
N THR A 48 -14.12 12.49 -19.49
CA THR A 48 -14.05 13.78 -18.77
C THR A 48 -14.72 14.87 -19.57
N GLY A 49 -15.57 15.68 -18.92
CA GLY A 49 -16.24 16.80 -19.58
C GLY A 49 -16.17 18.07 -18.75
N LYS A 50 -16.10 19.23 -19.43
CA LYS A 50 -16.12 20.56 -18.81
C LYS A 50 -17.49 21.20 -18.97
N ILE A 51 -18.11 21.63 -17.89
CA ILE A 51 -19.39 22.35 -17.91
C ILE A 51 -19.13 23.77 -18.43
N LEU A 52 -19.71 24.09 -19.59
CA LEU A 52 -19.57 25.40 -20.24
C LEU A 52 -20.62 26.41 -19.78
N SER A 53 -21.88 25.94 -19.57
CA SER A 53 -22.99 26.77 -19.07
C SER A 53 -23.95 25.94 -18.23
N VAL A 54 -24.67 26.61 -17.33
CA VAL A 54 -25.74 26.01 -16.50
C VAL A 54 -27.00 26.91 -16.60
N GLU A 55 -28.08 26.36 -17.08
CA GLU A 55 -29.34 27.07 -17.29
C GLU A 55 -30.49 26.41 -16.50
N LYS A 56 -31.50 27.20 -16.12
CA LYS A 56 -32.70 26.67 -15.46
C LYS A 56 -33.53 25.83 -16.41
N HIS A 57 -34.04 24.71 -15.94
CA HIS A 57 -34.95 23.88 -16.73
C HIS A 57 -36.33 24.59 -16.85
N PRO A 58 -36.92 24.70 -18.06
CA PRO A 58 -38.18 25.44 -18.26
C PRO A 58 -39.40 24.82 -17.57
N ASN A 59 -39.38 23.49 -17.37
CA ASN A 59 -40.54 22.72 -16.89
C ASN A 59 -40.27 21.99 -15.55
N ALA A 60 -39.17 22.33 -14.81
CA ALA A 60 -38.84 21.63 -13.57
C ALA A 60 -37.92 22.46 -12.68
N ASP A 61 -38.35 22.76 -11.45
CA ASP A 61 -37.61 23.60 -10.49
C ASP A 61 -36.33 22.95 -9.96
N LYS A 62 -36.25 21.61 -9.96
CA LYS A 62 -35.11 20.84 -9.43
C LYS A 62 -34.14 20.36 -10.51
N LEU A 63 -34.37 20.70 -11.77
CA LEU A 63 -33.51 20.31 -12.88
C LEU A 63 -32.79 21.53 -13.45
N VAL A 64 -31.58 21.29 -13.95
CA VAL A 64 -30.82 22.28 -14.72
C VAL A 64 -30.34 21.65 -16.03
N ILE A 65 -30.17 22.52 -17.04
CA ILE A 65 -29.64 22.17 -18.36
C ILE A 65 -28.16 22.61 -18.36
N CYS A 66 -27.27 21.69 -18.67
CA CYS A 66 -25.84 21.96 -18.77
C CYS A 66 -25.38 21.72 -20.21
N HIS A 67 -24.59 22.65 -20.76
CA HIS A 67 -23.81 22.41 -21.96
C HIS A 67 -22.42 21.96 -21.55
N VAL A 68 -22.00 20.78 -22.02
CA VAL A 68 -20.76 20.13 -21.56
C VAL A 68 -19.87 19.87 -22.78
N ASP A 69 -18.64 20.39 -22.71
CA ASP A 69 -17.56 20.03 -23.63
C ASP A 69 -17.01 18.67 -23.23
N VAL A 70 -17.05 17.71 -24.12
CA VAL A 70 -16.54 16.34 -23.91
C VAL A 70 -15.36 16.02 -24.84
N GLY A 71 -14.64 17.04 -25.30
CA GLY A 71 -13.51 16.92 -26.22
C GLY A 71 -13.93 16.62 -27.66
N ARG A 72 -15.20 16.92 -28.03
CA ARG A 72 -15.72 16.81 -29.39
C ARG A 72 -15.94 18.22 -29.97
N PRO A 73 -16.06 18.35 -31.32
CA PRO A 73 -16.29 19.66 -31.94
C PRO A 73 -17.48 20.41 -31.37
N ASP A 74 -18.58 19.71 -31.10
CA ASP A 74 -19.78 20.25 -30.51
C ASP A 74 -19.95 19.82 -29.05
N SER A 75 -20.36 20.77 -28.20
CA SER A 75 -20.75 20.46 -26.82
C SER A 75 -22.06 19.66 -26.80
N ILE A 76 -22.23 18.86 -25.76
CA ILE A 76 -23.47 18.08 -25.56
C ILE A 76 -24.34 18.72 -24.49
N GLN A 77 -25.67 18.63 -24.67
CA GLN A 77 -26.63 19.07 -23.67
C GLN A 77 -26.97 17.92 -22.73
N ILE A 78 -26.85 18.17 -21.42
CA ILE A 78 -27.20 17.21 -20.36
C ILE A 78 -28.16 17.88 -19.38
N VAL A 79 -29.24 17.20 -19.05
CA VAL A 79 -30.18 17.61 -17.99
C VAL A 79 -29.84 16.83 -16.71
N THR A 80 -29.69 17.53 -15.60
CA THR A 80 -29.37 16.91 -14.30
C THR A 80 -30.14 17.54 -13.15
N GLY A 81 -30.36 16.74 -12.09
CA GLY A 81 -30.90 17.20 -10.80
C GLY A 81 -29.86 17.42 -9.74
N ALA A 82 -28.57 17.29 -10.06
CA ALA A 82 -27.50 17.48 -9.10
C ALA A 82 -27.40 18.97 -8.67
N ASN A 83 -27.20 19.19 -7.37
CA ASN A 83 -27.19 20.51 -6.76
C ASN A 83 -25.79 21.19 -6.76
N ASN A 84 -24.75 20.45 -7.10
CA ASN A 84 -23.35 20.91 -7.06
C ASN A 84 -22.77 21.26 -8.45
N VAL A 85 -23.60 21.38 -9.48
CA VAL A 85 -23.17 21.78 -10.82
C VAL A 85 -22.88 23.29 -10.89
N LYS A 86 -21.74 23.64 -11.48
CA LYS A 86 -21.33 25.01 -11.76
C LYS A 86 -20.55 25.07 -13.07
N GLU A 87 -20.62 26.22 -13.75
CA GLU A 87 -19.79 26.51 -14.91
C GLU A 87 -18.30 26.40 -14.58
N GLY A 88 -17.53 25.86 -15.50
CA GLY A 88 -16.08 25.66 -15.39
C GLY A 88 -15.65 24.36 -14.71
N LEU A 89 -16.55 23.64 -14.03
CA LEU A 89 -16.21 22.36 -13.39
C LEU A 89 -15.93 21.27 -14.43
N ILE A 90 -14.99 20.38 -14.09
CA ILE A 90 -14.72 19.17 -14.85
C ILE A 90 -15.34 17.98 -14.12
N VAL A 91 -16.04 17.12 -14.85
CA VAL A 91 -16.88 16.04 -14.33
C VAL A 91 -16.79 14.79 -15.20
N PRO A 92 -17.04 13.58 -14.67
CA PRO A 92 -17.20 12.39 -15.49
C PRO A 92 -18.56 12.43 -16.19
N VAL A 93 -18.56 12.14 -17.49
CA VAL A 93 -19.72 12.16 -18.36
C VAL A 93 -19.89 10.81 -19.05
N ALA A 94 -20.95 10.10 -18.70
CA ALA A 94 -21.38 8.92 -19.43
C ALA A 94 -22.11 9.34 -20.71
N LEU A 95 -21.54 9.01 -21.87
CA LEU A 95 -22.09 9.32 -23.18
C LEU A 95 -23.28 8.41 -23.55
N ASP A 96 -23.96 8.71 -24.63
CA ASP A 96 -24.96 7.79 -25.18
C ASP A 96 -24.33 6.44 -25.54
N GLY A 97 -24.90 5.34 -25.02
CA GLY A 97 -24.38 4.00 -25.13
C GLY A 97 -23.40 3.56 -24.03
N ALA A 98 -22.98 4.48 -23.16
CA ALA A 98 -22.10 4.17 -22.02
C ALA A 98 -22.76 3.19 -21.05
N HIS A 99 -21.93 2.43 -20.32
CA HIS A 99 -22.35 1.57 -19.23
C HIS A 99 -21.82 2.07 -17.90
N VAL A 100 -22.65 2.00 -16.86
CA VAL A 100 -22.30 2.33 -15.47
C VAL A 100 -22.87 1.27 -14.52
N PRO A 101 -22.17 0.95 -13.41
CA PRO A 101 -22.61 -0.10 -12.48
C PRO A 101 -23.79 0.31 -11.60
N ALA A 102 -24.12 1.60 -11.51
CA ALA A 102 -25.26 2.08 -10.75
C ALA A 102 -25.88 3.34 -11.37
N LYS A 103 -27.14 3.63 -11.02
CA LYS A 103 -27.83 4.85 -11.42
C LYS A 103 -28.75 5.32 -10.30
N HIS A 104 -28.84 6.63 -10.12
CA HIS A 104 -29.81 7.20 -9.18
C HIS A 104 -31.24 6.84 -9.61
N ASP A 105 -32.01 6.28 -8.69
CA ASP A 105 -33.43 5.93 -8.90
C ASP A 105 -34.23 6.22 -7.62
N ALA A 106 -35.04 7.25 -7.67
CA ALA A 106 -35.87 7.69 -6.55
C ALA A 106 -36.90 6.64 -6.07
N GLY A 107 -37.20 5.63 -6.89
CA GLY A 107 -38.09 4.53 -6.52
C GLY A 107 -37.40 3.37 -5.80
N THR A 108 -36.10 3.39 -5.70
CA THR A 108 -35.32 2.34 -5.06
C THR A 108 -34.94 2.72 -3.63
N PRO A 109 -35.12 1.83 -2.63
CA PRO A 109 -34.62 2.05 -1.28
C PRO A 109 -33.09 2.32 -1.31
N GLY A 110 -32.65 3.43 -0.69
CA GLY A 110 -31.26 3.89 -0.75
C GLY A 110 -30.91 4.79 -1.92
N GLY A 111 -31.83 5.04 -2.85
CA GLY A 111 -31.69 6.02 -3.94
C GLY A 111 -30.82 5.59 -5.12
N LEU A 112 -30.24 4.37 -5.11
CA LEU A 112 -29.41 3.83 -6.19
C LEU A 112 -29.92 2.46 -6.67
N LYS A 113 -30.05 2.30 -7.97
CA LYS A 113 -30.28 1.01 -8.63
C LYS A 113 -28.96 0.50 -9.18
N TYR A 114 -28.55 -0.68 -8.75
CA TYR A 114 -27.33 -1.36 -9.18
C TYR A 114 -27.57 -2.31 -10.34
N GLY A 115 -26.54 -2.54 -11.16
CA GLY A 115 -26.56 -3.46 -12.29
C GLY A 115 -25.77 -2.90 -13.47
N ASP A 116 -25.75 -3.61 -14.60
CA ASP A 116 -25.20 -3.11 -15.85
C ASP A 116 -26.21 -2.17 -16.51
N ILE A 117 -26.03 -0.86 -16.27
CA ILE A 117 -26.97 0.17 -16.69
C ILE A 117 -26.43 0.88 -17.94
N LYS A 118 -27.10 0.66 -19.07
CA LYS A 118 -26.79 1.36 -20.30
C LYS A 118 -27.42 2.76 -20.31
N ILE A 119 -26.59 3.79 -20.44
CA ILE A 119 -27.01 5.17 -20.58
C ILE A 119 -27.53 5.40 -22.02
N LYS A 120 -28.67 6.04 -22.15
CA LYS A 120 -29.27 6.36 -23.43
C LYS A 120 -29.62 7.85 -23.49
N ALA A 121 -29.34 8.46 -24.62
CA ALA A 121 -29.91 9.78 -24.94
C ALA A 121 -31.43 9.74 -24.85
N GLY A 122 -32.01 10.76 -24.29
CA GLY A 122 -33.46 10.81 -24.06
C GLY A 122 -33.95 12.21 -23.76
N GLU A 123 -35.19 12.32 -23.28
CA GLU A 123 -35.81 13.58 -22.89
C GLU A 123 -36.20 13.53 -21.40
N LEU A 124 -35.82 14.57 -20.66
CA LEU A 124 -36.25 14.79 -19.29
C LEU A 124 -37.17 15.99 -19.24
N ARG A 125 -38.45 15.77 -18.92
CA ARG A 125 -39.49 16.82 -18.89
C ARG A 125 -39.57 17.67 -20.17
N GLY A 126 -39.38 17.04 -21.36
CA GLY A 126 -39.45 17.70 -22.66
C GLY A 126 -38.13 18.38 -23.11
N VAL A 127 -37.04 18.21 -22.39
CA VAL A 127 -35.71 18.70 -22.76
C VAL A 127 -34.77 17.54 -23.06
N LYS A 128 -34.08 17.57 -24.20
CA LYS A 128 -33.15 16.53 -24.63
C LYS A 128 -31.92 16.46 -23.69
N SER A 129 -31.50 15.24 -23.35
CA SER A 129 -30.27 14.97 -22.63
C SER A 129 -29.47 13.91 -23.39
N ALA A 130 -28.26 14.25 -23.81
CA ALA A 130 -27.42 13.40 -24.66
C ALA A 130 -26.45 12.50 -23.85
N GLY A 131 -26.58 12.45 -22.51
CA GLY A 131 -25.73 11.69 -21.62
C GLY A 131 -26.08 11.94 -20.16
N MET A 132 -25.20 11.52 -19.28
CA MET A 132 -25.35 11.64 -17.82
C MET A 132 -24.03 12.09 -17.19
N MET A 133 -24.03 13.13 -16.35
CA MET A 133 -22.94 13.44 -15.47
C MET A 133 -23.02 12.52 -14.25
N CYS A 134 -21.91 11.85 -13.92
CA CYS A 134 -21.92 10.77 -12.93
C CYS A 134 -21.42 11.23 -11.55
N SER A 135 -22.04 10.69 -10.51
CA SER A 135 -21.51 10.69 -9.14
C SER A 135 -20.45 9.58 -8.98
N CYS A 136 -19.69 9.63 -7.90
CA CYS A 136 -18.72 8.59 -7.55
C CYS A 136 -19.43 7.24 -7.32
N SER A 137 -20.57 7.25 -6.63
CA SER A 137 -21.38 6.06 -6.35
C SER A 137 -22.02 5.44 -7.59
N GLU A 138 -22.44 6.26 -8.59
CA GLU A 138 -22.95 5.75 -9.87
C GLU A 138 -21.86 5.05 -10.69
N LEU A 139 -20.60 5.44 -10.51
CA LEU A 139 -19.43 4.79 -11.09
C LEU A 139 -18.95 3.58 -10.25
N GLY A 140 -19.63 3.26 -9.13
CA GLY A 140 -19.24 2.15 -8.26
C GLY A 140 -17.92 2.36 -7.54
N LEU A 141 -17.45 3.60 -7.43
CA LEU A 141 -16.19 3.94 -6.77
C LEU A 141 -16.40 4.27 -5.28
N ASP A 142 -15.39 3.98 -4.46
CA ASP A 142 -15.42 4.35 -3.03
C ASP A 142 -15.15 5.84 -2.86
N GLU A 143 -16.17 6.58 -2.45
CA GLU A 143 -16.12 8.02 -2.22
C GLU A 143 -15.04 8.46 -1.22
N ASN A 144 -14.68 7.59 -0.28
CA ASN A 144 -13.66 7.88 0.71
C ASN A 144 -12.25 8.00 0.09
N LEU A 145 -12.02 7.40 -1.07
CA LEU A 145 -10.74 7.43 -1.78
C LEU A 145 -10.56 8.65 -2.68
N PHE A 146 -11.62 9.48 -2.85
CA PHE A 146 -11.57 10.65 -3.72
C PHE A 146 -11.72 11.94 -2.90
N PRO A 147 -10.65 12.75 -2.76
CA PRO A 147 -10.70 14.02 -2.02
C PRO A 147 -11.73 14.98 -2.65
N GLY A 148 -12.55 15.62 -1.80
CA GLY A 148 -13.49 16.65 -2.23
C GLY A 148 -14.77 16.15 -2.93
N VAL A 149 -14.97 14.84 -3.01
CA VAL A 149 -16.23 14.28 -3.55
C VAL A 149 -17.40 14.59 -2.61
N ASN A 150 -18.45 15.17 -3.16
CA ASN A 150 -19.70 15.38 -2.45
C ASN A 150 -20.55 14.10 -2.55
N LYS A 151 -20.96 13.55 -1.41
CA LYS A 151 -21.78 12.32 -1.35
C LYS A 151 -23.15 12.45 -2.02
N GLU A 152 -23.67 13.66 -2.17
CA GLU A 152 -25.00 13.93 -2.71
C GLU A 152 -24.97 14.64 -4.08
N GLY A 153 -23.88 14.52 -4.85
CA GLY A 153 -23.76 15.23 -6.12
C GLY A 153 -22.90 14.50 -7.15
N ILE A 154 -22.74 15.13 -8.30
CA ILE A 154 -21.79 14.64 -9.31
C ILE A 154 -20.36 14.69 -8.78
N MET A 155 -19.53 13.77 -9.26
CA MET A 155 -18.11 13.78 -8.99
C MET A 155 -17.44 14.97 -9.66
N ILE A 156 -16.68 15.78 -8.90
CA ILE A 156 -15.91 16.90 -9.43
C ILE A 156 -14.48 16.44 -9.58
N LEU A 157 -13.93 16.58 -10.78
CA LEU A 157 -12.55 16.25 -11.10
C LEU A 157 -11.65 17.48 -10.87
N PRO A 158 -10.33 17.28 -10.71
CA PRO A 158 -9.37 18.38 -10.60
C PRO A 158 -9.46 19.34 -11.79
N ALA A 159 -9.25 20.62 -11.52
CA ALA A 159 -9.41 21.69 -12.52
C ALA A 159 -8.42 21.61 -13.69
N ASP A 160 -7.31 20.93 -13.50
CA ASP A 160 -6.24 20.67 -14.49
C ASP A 160 -6.47 19.37 -15.30
N THR A 161 -7.57 18.65 -15.04
CA THR A 161 -7.91 17.42 -15.79
C THR A 161 -8.18 17.76 -17.26
N GLN A 162 -7.54 17.05 -18.17
CA GLN A 162 -7.78 17.19 -19.61
C GLN A 162 -9.19 16.74 -19.95
N VAL A 163 -9.88 17.53 -20.78
CA VAL A 163 -11.24 17.25 -21.27
C VAL A 163 -11.22 16.23 -22.40
N GLY A 164 -12.24 15.35 -22.45
CA GLY A 164 -12.39 14.35 -23.50
C GLY A 164 -11.54 13.09 -23.31
N VAL A 165 -10.87 12.95 -22.16
CA VAL A 165 -10.10 11.75 -21.84
C VAL A 165 -11.04 10.65 -21.35
N ASP A 166 -10.78 9.41 -21.76
CA ASP A 166 -11.49 8.26 -21.25
C ASP A 166 -11.27 8.11 -19.73
N PHE A 167 -12.37 8.05 -18.98
CA PHE A 167 -12.34 8.02 -17.52
C PHE A 167 -11.69 6.74 -16.98
N HIS A 168 -11.88 5.63 -17.69
CA HIS A 168 -11.31 4.34 -17.35
C HIS A 168 -9.78 4.39 -17.41
N THR A 169 -9.24 4.98 -18.46
CA THR A 169 -7.79 5.18 -18.64
C THR A 169 -7.23 6.18 -17.62
N LEU A 170 -7.94 7.28 -17.36
CA LEU A 170 -7.48 8.33 -16.45
C LEU A 170 -7.24 7.82 -15.02
N TYR A 171 -8.10 6.93 -14.55
CA TYR A 171 -8.06 6.41 -13.18
C TYR A 171 -7.50 5.00 -13.06
N ASP A 172 -6.86 4.47 -14.12
CA ASP A 172 -6.31 3.11 -14.16
C ASP A 172 -7.34 2.02 -13.79
N LEU A 173 -8.60 2.21 -14.22
CA LEU A 173 -9.69 1.28 -13.91
C LEU A 173 -9.59 -0.04 -14.72
N ASP A 174 -8.70 -0.12 -15.68
CA ASP A 174 -8.28 -1.32 -16.40
C ASP A 174 -7.28 -2.20 -15.60
N ASP A 175 -6.95 -1.78 -14.39
CA ASP A 175 -6.12 -2.56 -13.47
C ASP A 175 -6.85 -3.79 -12.94
N VAL A 176 -6.07 -4.76 -12.48
CA VAL A 176 -6.54 -5.89 -11.69
C VAL A 176 -5.88 -5.83 -10.33
N ILE A 177 -6.66 -5.96 -9.27
CA ILE A 177 -6.17 -5.84 -7.90
C ILE A 177 -6.36 -7.17 -7.18
N PHE A 178 -5.28 -7.70 -6.62
CA PHE A 178 -5.34 -8.84 -5.72
C PHE A 178 -5.51 -8.34 -4.28
N GLU A 179 -6.55 -8.78 -3.61
CA GLU A 179 -6.68 -8.63 -2.17
C GLU A 179 -6.00 -9.82 -1.50
N MET A 180 -4.87 -9.52 -0.84
CA MET A 180 -3.99 -10.53 -0.24
C MET A 180 -4.32 -10.75 1.23
N GLU A 181 -4.41 -12.00 1.67
CA GLU A 181 -4.46 -12.40 3.07
C GLU A 181 -3.08 -12.90 3.52
N LEU A 182 -2.18 -11.97 3.82
CA LEU A 182 -0.79 -12.28 4.16
C LEU A 182 -0.64 -12.74 5.61
N THR A 183 0.02 -13.87 5.79
CA THR A 183 0.35 -14.44 7.11
C THR A 183 1.36 -13.57 7.87
N ALA A 184 1.42 -13.74 9.19
CA ALA A 184 2.25 -12.87 10.04
C ALA A 184 3.76 -13.05 9.79
N ASN A 185 4.21 -14.21 9.34
CA ASN A 185 5.60 -14.51 9.02
C ASN A 185 6.06 -13.86 7.71
N ARG A 186 5.15 -13.64 6.75
CA ARG A 186 5.45 -13.06 5.45
C ARG A 186 5.36 -11.52 5.47
N ALA A 187 6.10 -10.89 6.42
CA ALA A 187 6.20 -9.44 6.53
C ALA A 187 6.80 -8.77 5.27
N ASP A 188 7.66 -9.46 4.54
CA ASP A 188 8.26 -9.07 3.27
C ASP A 188 7.22 -8.76 2.21
N CYS A 189 6.16 -9.57 2.11
CA CYS A 189 5.08 -9.43 1.14
C CYS A 189 4.11 -8.27 1.45
N PHE A 190 4.26 -7.56 2.60
CA PHE A 190 3.53 -6.31 2.87
C PHE A 190 4.10 -5.10 2.09
N SER A 191 4.74 -5.36 0.94
CA SER A 191 5.28 -4.36 0.02
C SER A 191 5.18 -4.83 -1.43
N MET A 192 5.12 -3.87 -2.37
CA MET A 192 5.11 -4.18 -3.80
C MET A 192 6.42 -4.83 -4.26
N ILE A 193 7.55 -4.40 -3.69
CA ILE A 193 8.86 -5.04 -3.97
C ILE A 193 8.88 -6.47 -3.45
N GLY A 194 8.40 -6.73 -2.23
CA GLY A 194 8.34 -8.09 -1.70
C GLY A 194 7.44 -9.01 -2.55
N MET A 195 6.28 -8.52 -2.95
CA MET A 195 5.39 -9.26 -3.88
C MET A 195 6.03 -9.48 -5.25
N ALA A 196 6.79 -8.50 -5.78
CA ALA A 196 7.49 -8.67 -7.05
C ALA A 196 8.60 -9.73 -6.98
N LEU A 197 9.35 -9.80 -5.88
CA LEU A 197 10.35 -10.83 -5.65
C LEU A 197 9.72 -12.22 -5.57
N GLU A 198 8.60 -12.33 -4.88
CA GLU A 198 7.84 -13.57 -4.74
C GLU A 198 7.27 -14.05 -6.08
N VAL A 199 6.55 -13.17 -6.78
CA VAL A 199 6.01 -13.46 -8.13
C VAL A 199 7.14 -13.80 -9.10
N GLY A 200 8.28 -13.11 -9.00
CA GLY A 200 9.48 -13.41 -9.80
C GLY A 200 9.99 -14.84 -9.59
N ALA A 201 10.03 -15.30 -8.35
CA ALA A 201 10.45 -16.65 -8.00
C ALA A 201 9.45 -17.72 -8.47
N VAL A 202 8.17 -17.56 -8.12
CA VAL A 202 7.10 -18.53 -8.43
C VAL A 202 6.90 -18.71 -9.94
N PHE A 203 6.84 -17.59 -10.68
CA PHE A 203 6.61 -17.62 -12.13
C PHE A 203 7.90 -17.62 -12.96
N LYS A 204 9.07 -17.69 -12.32
CA LYS A 204 10.40 -17.65 -12.96
C LYS A 204 10.53 -16.44 -13.89
N ARG A 205 10.17 -15.27 -13.37
CA ARG A 205 10.18 -14.00 -14.11
C ARG A 205 11.23 -13.04 -13.58
N LYS A 206 11.78 -12.23 -14.48
CA LYS A 206 12.78 -11.23 -14.11
C LYS A 206 12.15 -10.10 -13.29
N VAL A 207 12.75 -9.80 -12.16
CA VAL A 207 12.44 -8.63 -11.33
C VAL A 207 13.39 -7.49 -11.64
N THR A 208 12.85 -6.27 -11.67
CA THR A 208 13.63 -5.04 -11.88
C THR A 208 13.26 -4.05 -10.79
N LEU A 209 14.15 -3.85 -9.84
CA LEU A 209 13.93 -2.92 -8.74
C LEU A 209 14.22 -1.47 -9.18
N PRO A 210 13.57 -0.47 -8.54
CA PRO A 210 13.83 0.93 -8.85
C PRO A 210 15.27 1.31 -8.48
N PHE A 211 15.92 2.03 -9.39
CA PHE A 211 17.22 2.63 -9.09
C PHE A 211 17.00 3.91 -8.27
N ILE A 212 17.59 3.97 -7.09
CA ILE A 212 17.39 5.07 -6.15
C ILE A 212 18.65 5.93 -6.11
N ASN A 213 18.49 7.21 -6.45
CA ASN A 213 19.55 8.22 -6.40
C ASN A 213 18.97 9.55 -5.92
N VAL A 214 19.59 10.16 -4.92
CA VAL A 214 19.16 11.43 -4.33
C VAL A 214 20.08 12.54 -4.79
N ALA A 215 19.54 13.52 -5.51
CA ALA A 215 20.26 14.74 -5.86
C ALA A 215 20.27 15.70 -4.65
N GLU A 216 21.36 15.71 -3.91
CA GLU A 216 21.54 16.56 -2.73
C GLU A 216 22.01 17.96 -3.12
N SER A 217 21.55 18.99 -2.40
CA SER A 217 21.92 20.39 -2.63
C SER A 217 21.75 21.24 -1.37
N GLY A 218 22.50 22.33 -1.29
CA GLY A 218 22.42 23.27 -0.17
C GLY A 218 23.41 22.97 0.96
N MET A 219 23.07 23.36 2.18
CA MET A 219 23.90 23.14 3.36
C MET A 219 23.69 21.74 3.95
N PRO A 220 24.74 21.07 4.42
CA PRO A 220 24.64 19.75 5.05
C PRO A 220 23.66 19.73 6.23
N ILE A 221 23.02 18.59 6.47
CA ILE A 221 22.11 18.37 7.60
C ILE A 221 22.83 18.34 8.94
N GLN A 222 24.11 17.98 8.97
CA GLN A 222 24.94 17.90 10.17
C GLN A 222 24.97 19.22 10.93
N GLY A 223 24.64 19.15 12.24
CA GLY A 223 24.55 20.34 13.11
C GLY A 223 23.26 21.16 12.95
N ARG A 224 22.38 20.79 12.02
CA ARG A 224 21.07 21.41 11.80
C ARG A 224 19.92 20.57 12.34
N ALA A 225 20.08 19.27 12.36
CA ALA A 225 19.15 18.32 12.95
C ALA A 225 19.91 17.16 13.58
N ALA A 226 19.26 16.40 14.47
CA ALA A 226 19.79 15.18 15.06
C ALA A 226 18.67 14.16 15.31
N VAL A 227 19.05 12.89 15.32
CA VAL A 227 18.18 11.78 15.71
C VAL A 227 18.87 10.98 16.82
N HIS A 228 18.09 10.47 17.80
CA HIS A 228 18.62 9.74 18.95
C HIS A 228 17.75 8.55 19.31
N ILE A 229 18.41 7.47 19.72
CA ILE A 229 17.79 6.24 20.22
C ILE A 229 18.15 6.08 21.69
N SER A 230 17.15 6.18 22.59
CA SER A 230 17.38 5.99 24.02
C SER A 230 17.64 4.52 24.41
N ASP A 231 17.06 3.57 23.67
CA ASP A 231 17.23 2.14 23.92
C ASP A 231 17.17 1.35 22.59
N ALA A 232 18.31 0.78 22.22
CA ALA A 232 18.46 0.01 20.97
C ALA A 232 17.63 -1.29 20.91
N ARG A 233 17.11 -1.77 22.05
CA ARG A 233 16.21 -2.94 22.09
C ARG A 233 14.84 -2.62 21.48
N TYR A 234 14.39 -1.38 21.59
CA TYR A 234 13.05 -0.92 21.20
C TYR A 234 13.02 -0.04 19.94
N CYS A 235 14.15 0.57 19.60
CA CYS A 235 14.36 1.22 18.32
C CYS A 235 15.69 0.73 17.73
N LYS A 236 15.62 -0.06 16.66
CA LYS A 236 16.82 -0.72 16.11
C LYS A 236 17.63 0.19 15.20
N ARG A 237 16.96 1.08 14.45
CA ARG A 237 17.59 2.06 13.57
C ARG A 237 16.68 3.28 13.45
N PHE A 238 17.29 4.46 13.38
CA PHE A 238 16.60 5.72 13.19
C PHE A 238 17.34 6.56 12.15
N CYS A 239 16.76 6.75 10.98
CA CYS A 239 17.29 7.60 9.93
C CYS A 239 16.51 8.91 9.84
N GLY A 240 17.22 10.02 9.55
CA GLY A 240 16.63 11.33 9.31
C GLY A 240 17.21 12.01 8.07
N ARG A 241 16.36 12.71 7.30
CA ARG A 241 16.74 13.58 6.20
C ARG A 241 16.01 14.91 6.29
N LEU A 242 16.69 15.98 5.86
CA LEU A 242 16.12 17.32 5.82
C LEU A 242 15.77 17.68 4.38
N MET A 243 14.50 17.95 4.16
CA MET A 243 13.97 18.47 2.90
C MET A 243 13.63 19.95 3.07
N GLU A 244 14.03 20.78 2.11
CA GLU A 244 13.87 22.23 2.12
C GLU A 244 13.13 22.70 0.86
N ASN A 245 12.71 23.97 0.87
CA ASN A 245 11.98 24.57 -0.24
C ASN A 245 10.73 23.78 -0.64
N ILE A 246 10.01 23.30 0.37
CA ILE A 246 8.81 22.48 0.19
C ILE A 246 7.76 23.23 -0.63
N LYS A 247 7.27 22.58 -1.67
CA LYS A 247 6.12 23.01 -2.46
C LYS A 247 5.00 22.00 -2.26
N MET A 248 4.13 22.29 -1.30
CA MET A 248 2.95 21.49 -1.05
C MET A 248 2.00 21.56 -2.25
N GLY A 249 1.46 20.43 -2.66
CA GLY A 249 0.57 20.37 -3.80
C GLY A 249 -0.10 19.01 -3.93
N ARG A 250 -0.79 18.83 -5.04
CA ARG A 250 -1.38 17.56 -5.40
C ARG A 250 -0.30 16.60 -5.92
N SER A 251 -0.48 15.31 -5.62
CA SER A 251 0.38 14.25 -6.16
C SER A 251 0.12 14.03 -7.67
N PRO A 252 1.11 13.54 -8.42
CA PRO A 252 0.88 13.09 -9.78
C PRO A 252 -0.19 12.00 -9.84
N MET A 253 -1.03 12.01 -10.87
CA MET A 253 -2.17 11.09 -11.01
C MET A 253 -1.77 9.60 -10.90
N TRP A 254 -0.63 9.21 -11.47
CA TRP A 254 -0.12 7.84 -11.38
C TRP A 254 0.14 7.40 -9.93
N MET A 255 0.61 8.31 -9.06
CA MET A 255 0.83 8.03 -7.64
C MET A 255 -0.50 7.94 -6.89
N GLU A 256 -1.42 8.86 -7.15
CA GLU A 256 -2.77 8.82 -6.57
C GLU A 256 -3.52 7.54 -6.95
N ASN A 257 -3.43 7.10 -8.21
CA ASN A 257 -4.07 5.87 -8.67
C ASN A 257 -3.50 4.63 -7.95
N ARG A 258 -2.18 4.54 -7.79
CA ARG A 258 -1.53 3.46 -7.02
C ARG A 258 -1.90 3.47 -5.53
N LEU A 259 -2.09 4.64 -4.93
CA LEU A 259 -2.57 4.75 -3.56
C LEU A 259 -4.03 4.29 -3.46
N ARG A 260 -4.91 4.74 -4.36
CA ARG A 260 -6.33 4.33 -4.40
C ARG A 260 -6.48 2.84 -4.60
N SER A 261 -5.71 2.21 -5.49
CA SER A 261 -5.75 0.76 -5.71
C SER A 261 -5.40 -0.02 -4.44
N ASN A 262 -4.63 0.58 -3.54
CA ASN A 262 -4.29 0.03 -2.22
C ASN A 262 -5.22 0.50 -1.09
N GLY A 263 -6.33 1.19 -1.40
CA GLY A 263 -7.29 1.67 -0.42
C GLY A 263 -6.81 2.89 0.39
N ILE A 264 -5.75 3.57 -0.05
CA ILE A 264 -5.24 4.78 0.60
C ILE A 264 -5.75 6.03 -0.13
N ARG A 265 -6.39 6.90 0.63
CA ARG A 265 -6.87 8.20 0.12
C ARG A 265 -5.69 9.15 -0.09
N PRO A 266 -5.49 9.70 -1.29
CA PRO A 266 -4.52 10.77 -1.52
C PRO A 266 -4.84 12.03 -0.72
N ILE A 267 -3.80 12.70 -0.21
CA ILE A 267 -3.91 13.92 0.62
C ILE A 267 -3.14 15.08 0.00
N ASN A 268 -1.81 14.94 -0.08
CA ASN A 268 -0.90 15.88 -0.71
C ASN A 268 0.40 15.17 -1.11
N ASN A 269 1.20 15.77 -1.95
CA ASN A 269 2.39 15.15 -2.52
C ASN A 269 3.41 14.63 -1.49
N ILE A 270 3.53 15.26 -0.33
CA ILE A 270 4.49 14.83 0.70
C ILE A 270 3.99 13.59 1.44
N VAL A 271 2.74 13.62 1.92
CA VAL A 271 2.11 12.50 2.63
C VAL A 271 1.92 11.30 1.70
N ASP A 272 1.51 11.58 0.47
CA ASP A 272 1.28 10.54 -0.55
C ASP A 272 2.58 9.84 -0.95
N ALA A 273 3.68 10.60 -1.09
CA ALA A 273 5.00 10.01 -1.34
C ALA A 273 5.46 9.11 -0.18
N ALA A 274 5.19 9.49 1.08
CA ALA A 274 5.48 8.65 2.24
C ALA A 274 4.64 7.36 2.22
N ASN A 275 3.34 7.46 1.96
CA ASN A 275 2.46 6.30 1.83
C ASN A 275 2.84 5.41 0.63
N TYR A 276 3.21 6.02 -0.49
CA TYR A 276 3.67 5.30 -1.68
C TYR A 276 4.91 4.46 -1.37
N VAL A 277 5.93 5.04 -0.73
CA VAL A 277 7.16 4.33 -0.38
C VAL A 277 6.90 3.25 0.67
N MET A 278 6.01 3.51 1.63
CA MET A 278 5.57 2.48 2.57
C MET A 278 4.95 1.26 1.85
N LEU A 279 4.14 1.48 0.82
CA LEU A 279 3.57 0.40 0.01
C LEU A 279 4.64 -0.23 -0.91
N GLU A 280 5.54 0.56 -1.52
CA GLU A 280 6.56 0.08 -2.45
C GLU A 280 7.61 -0.78 -1.75
N ILE A 281 8.14 -0.33 -0.60
CA ILE A 281 9.31 -0.91 0.09
C ILE A 281 8.92 -1.69 1.36
N GLY A 282 7.78 -1.33 1.98
CA GLY A 282 7.33 -1.92 3.25
C GLY A 282 7.80 -1.15 4.49
N GLN A 283 8.53 -0.03 4.34
CA GLN A 283 9.03 0.80 5.43
C GLN A 283 8.14 2.03 5.60
N PRO A 284 7.39 2.17 6.71
CA PRO A 284 6.67 3.40 7.00
C PRO A 284 7.63 4.57 7.25
N LEU A 285 7.19 5.74 6.82
CA LEU A 285 7.92 7.01 6.94
C LEU A 285 7.03 8.02 7.65
N HIS A 286 7.65 8.96 8.37
CA HIS A 286 6.93 10.08 8.95
C HIS A 286 7.59 11.42 8.60
N THR A 287 6.78 12.47 8.53
CA THR A 287 7.19 13.81 8.12
C THR A 287 6.83 14.82 9.20
N TYR A 288 7.82 15.54 9.69
CA TYR A 288 7.65 16.60 10.69
C TYR A 288 7.89 17.96 10.06
N ASP A 289 7.06 18.92 10.40
CA ASP A 289 7.36 20.34 10.12
C ASP A 289 8.61 20.74 10.92
N TYR A 290 9.71 21.00 10.22
CA TYR A 290 11.01 21.26 10.82
C TYR A 290 10.99 22.43 11.82
N ASP A 291 10.19 23.47 11.51
CA ASP A 291 10.09 24.68 12.35
C ASP A 291 9.25 24.43 13.63
N LYS A 292 8.51 23.30 13.71
CA LYS A 292 7.70 22.92 14.87
C LYS A 292 8.36 21.90 15.80
N VAL A 293 9.49 21.32 15.38
CA VAL A 293 10.27 20.40 16.22
C VAL A 293 11.28 21.20 17.04
N GLU A 294 11.08 21.28 18.35
CA GLU A 294 11.93 22.06 19.24
C GLU A 294 13.38 21.54 19.19
N GLY A 295 14.31 22.44 18.90
CA GLY A 295 15.74 22.17 18.75
C GLY A 295 16.13 21.29 17.57
N ASN A 296 15.17 20.94 16.68
CA ASN A 296 15.37 20.12 15.47
C ASN A 296 16.00 18.75 15.78
N GLU A 297 15.72 18.20 16.97
CA GLU A 297 16.18 16.89 17.42
C GLU A 297 14.98 15.98 17.64
N LEU A 298 15.10 14.72 17.22
CA LEU A 298 14.11 13.68 17.42
C LEU A 298 14.71 12.55 18.25
N THR A 299 14.08 12.20 19.36
CA THR A 299 14.54 11.15 20.25
C THR A 299 13.47 10.07 20.40
N CYS A 300 13.80 8.83 20.06
CA CYS A 300 12.94 7.68 20.36
C CYS A 300 13.15 7.25 21.82
N ARG A 301 12.10 7.34 22.63
CA ARG A 301 12.09 6.98 24.06
C ARG A 301 10.74 6.40 24.50
N PHE A 302 10.68 5.88 25.71
CA PHE A 302 9.38 5.61 26.33
C PHE A 302 8.70 6.90 26.81
N ALA A 303 7.37 6.88 26.78
CA ALA A 303 6.56 7.97 27.33
C ALA A 303 6.77 8.12 28.84
N GLY A 304 6.67 9.37 29.32
CA GLY A 304 6.65 9.68 30.74
C GLY A 304 5.30 9.36 31.39
N GLU A 305 5.24 9.42 32.72
CA GLU A 305 3.97 9.28 33.45
C GLU A 305 3.02 10.46 33.13
N LYS A 306 1.77 10.14 32.73
CA LYS A 306 0.71 11.11 32.39
C LYS A 306 1.06 12.04 31.22
N GLU A 307 1.97 11.62 30.36
CA GLU A 307 2.28 12.35 29.14
C GLU A 307 1.09 12.24 28.17
N ASN A 308 0.75 13.33 27.50
CA ASN A 308 -0.37 13.37 26.55
C ASN A 308 0.13 13.77 25.18
N LEU A 309 -0.55 13.29 24.15
CA LEU A 309 -0.35 13.74 22.78
C LEU A 309 -1.70 13.84 22.08
N LYS A 310 -1.95 14.98 21.44
CA LYS A 310 -3.03 15.12 20.48
C LYS A 310 -2.54 14.63 19.13
N THR A 311 -3.12 13.53 18.65
CA THR A 311 -2.74 12.88 17.41
C THR A 311 -3.40 13.51 16.18
N LEU A 312 -2.90 13.17 14.96
CA LEU A 312 -3.36 13.73 13.68
C LEU A 312 -4.88 13.58 13.42
N ASP A 313 -5.54 12.61 14.03
CA ASP A 313 -6.99 12.45 14.01
C ASP A 313 -7.75 13.41 14.95
N GLY A 314 -7.02 14.32 15.61
CA GLY A 314 -7.58 15.33 16.50
C GLY A 314 -7.93 14.85 17.90
N VAL A 315 -7.68 13.58 18.22
CA VAL A 315 -8.00 12.98 19.53
C VAL A 315 -6.84 13.14 20.50
N GLU A 316 -7.10 13.60 21.71
CA GLU A 316 -6.11 13.65 22.78
C GLU A 316 -5.97 12.28 23.45
N ARG A 317 -4.73 11.82 23.57
CA ARG A 317 -4.40 10.50 24.10
C ARG A 317 -3.47 10.59 25.29
N ILE A 318 -3.83 9.89 26.35
CA ILE A 318 -2.96 9.70 27.53
C ILE A 318 -2.04 8.52 27.22
N LEU A 319 -0.75 8.77 27.29
CA LEU A 319 0.29 7.80 27.01
C LEU A 319 0.63 7.00 28.28
N HIS A 320 1.07 5.78 28.10
CA HIS A 320 1.51 4.89 29.15
C HIS A 320 3.03 4.76 29.09
N HIS A 321 3.69 4.57 30.24
CA HIS A 321 5.16 4.42 30.32
C HIS A 321 5.75 3.27 29.49
N THR A 322 4.92 2.40 28.94
CA THR A 322 5.34 1.33 27.99
C THR A 322 5.16 1.72 26.53
N ASP A 323 4.62 2.90 26.25
CA ASP A 323 4.46 3.36 24.87
C ASP A 323 5.76 4.01 24.39
N LEU A 324 6.18 3.66 23.18
CA LEU A 324 7.27 4.34 22.51
C LEU A 324 6.76 5.63 21.88
N VAL A 325 7.50 6.70 22.07
CA VAL A 325 7.25 8.01 21.46
C VAL A 325 8.50 8.55 20.79
N ILE A 326 8.28 9.38 19.79
CA ILE A 326 9.31 10.30 19.30
C ILE A 326 9.07 11.63 19.99
N ALA A 327 10.10 12.15 20.63
CA ALA A 327 10.06 13.41 21.34
C ALA A 327 11.07 14.42 20.75
N ASP A 328 10.75 15.70 20.84
CA ASP A 328 11.67 16.79 20.50
C ASP A 328 12.76 16.99 21.58
N LYS A 329 13.65 17.96 21.36
CA LYS A 329 14.74 18.29 22.32
C LYS A 329 14.23 18.75 23.68
N ALA A 330 13.07 19.40 23.76
CA ALA A 330 12.45 19.82 25.02
C ALA A 330 11.80 18.66 25.76
N GLY A 331 11.70 17.49 25.12
CA GLY A 331 11.08 16.29 25.66
C GLY A 331 9.59 16.18 25.36
N ASN A 332 9.01 17.08 24.52
CA ASN A 332 7.60 16.97 24.16
C ASN A 332 7.38 15.84 23.14
N PRO A 333 6.38 14.97 23.32
CA PRO A 333 6.08 13.95 22.34
C PRO A 333 5.53 14.58 21.06
N VAL A 334 6.04 14.17 19.92
CA VAL A 334 5.63 14.63 18.58
C VAL A 334 5.05 13.48 17.74
N CYS A 335 5.24 12.22 18.16
CA CYS A 335 4.68 11.04 17.51
C CYS A 335 4.55 9.88 18.49
N ILE A 336 3.49 9.07 18.36
CA ILE A 336 3.42 7.74 18.95
C ILE A 336 4.16 6.81 17.98
N ALA A 337 5.35 6.36 18.35
CA ALA A 337 6.28 5.65 17.48
C ALA A 337 5.64 4.45 16.77
N GLY A 338 5.65 4.45 15.45
CA GLY A 338 5.09 3.41 14.60
C GLY A 338 3.55 3.32 14.57
N VAL A 339 2.82 4.23 15.24
CA VAL A 339 1.35 4.19 15.31
C VAL A 339 0.74 5.42 14.65
N MET A 340 1.00 6.64 15.18
CA MET A 340 0.38 7.85 14.66
C MET A 340 1.16 9.10 15.07
N GLY A 341 1.34 10.03 14.12
CA GLY A 341 1.96 11.33 14.36
C GLY A 341 1.15 12.25 15.26
N GLY A 342 1.82 13.22 15.87
CA GLY A 342 1.22 14.28 16.66
C GLY A 342 0.77 15.46 15.79
N LEU A 343 -0.33 16.11 16.19
CA LEU A 343 -0.84 17.30 15.52
C LEU A 343 0.09 18.52 15.71
N ASN A 344 0.88 18.53 16.79
CA ASN A 344 1.82 19.60 17.10
C ASN A 344 3.00 19.73 16.14
N SER A 345 3.32 18.66 15.41
CA SER A 345 4.41 18.61 14.42
C SER A 345 3.91 18.40 12.98
N GLU A 346 2.59 18.46 12.76
CA GLU A 346 1.96 18.23 11.45
C GLU A 346 2.46 19.22 10.39
N ILE A 347 2.74 18.69 9.20
CA ILE A 347 3.02 19.50 8.01
C ILE A 347 1.74 20.16 7.49
N THR A 348 1.86 21.41 7.04
CA THR A 348 0.74 22.22 6.54
C THR A 348 1.15 22.92 5.25
N ASP A 349 0.22 23.60 4.58
CA ASP A 349 0.50 24.39 3.37
C ASP A 349 1.54 25.52 3.61
N LYS A 350 1.84 25.84 4.87
CA LYS A 350 2.83 26.85 5.26
C LYS A 350 4.21 26.26 5.54
N THR A 351 4.34 24.94 5.61
CA THR A 351 5.59 24.25 5.91
C THR A 351 6.62 24.50 4.81
N LYS A 352 7.80 24.96 5.19
CA LYS A 352 8.91 25.28 4.27
C LYS A 352 9.99 24.22 4.25
N SER A 353 10.19 23.55 5.38
CA SER A 353 11.18 22.49 5.55
C SER A 353 10.56 21.32 6.32
N VAL A 354 10.94 20.11 5.96
CA VAL A 354 10.44 18.88 6.55
C VAL A 354 11.62 18.05 7.04
N LEU A 355 11.57 17.67 8.32
CA LEU A 355 12.43 16.63 8.86
C LEU A 355 11.73 15.29 8.63
N LEU A 356 12.35 14.46 7.81
CA LEU A 356 11.83 13.15 7.42
C LEU A 356 12.39 12.08 8.36
N GLU A 357 11.55 11.16 8.80
CA GLU A 357 11.88 10.00 9.62
C GLU A 357 11.68 8.70 8.86
N ALA A 358 12.64 7.80 9.00
CA ALA A 358 12.48 6.37 8.75
C ALA A 358 13.11 5.62 9.92
N ALA A 359 12.31 4.85 10.67
CA ALA A 359 12.80 4.17 11.86
C ALA A 359 12.28 2.72 11.94
N VAL A 360 12.94 1.89 12.75
CA VAL A 360 12.54 0.51 13.02
C VAL A 360 12.30 0.31 14.50
N PHE A 361 11.04 0.23 14.86
CA PHE A 361 10.59 0.04 16.23
C PHE A 361 10.35 -1.43 16.57
N ASP A 362 10.40 -1.76 17.86
CA ASP A 362 10.07 -3.09 18.36
C ASP A 362 8.60 -3.43 18.07
N SER A 363 8.40 -4.56 17.40
CA SER A 363 7.08 -4.99 16.92
C SER A 363 6.10 -5.27 18.08
N ALA A 364 6.58 -5.82 19.18
CA ALA A 364 5.74 -6.12 20.35
C ALA A 364 5.29 -4.83 21.05
N SER A 365 6.14 -3.82 21.11
CA SER A 365 5.81 -2.50 21.68
C SER A 365 4.77 -1.77 20.83
N VAL A 366 4.97 -1.70 19.51
CA VAL A 366 3.98 -1.08 18.59
C VAL A 366 2.64 -1.79 18.69
N ARG A 367 2.62 -3.13 18.66
CA ARG A 367 1.38 -3.93 18.77
C ARG A 367 0.63 -3.67 20.08
N ARG A 368 1.33 -3.59 21.22
CA ARG A 368 0.71 -3.29 22.51
C ARG A 368 0.07 -1.90 22.54
N THR A 369 0.81 -0.90 22.07
CA THR A 369 0.34 0.49 22.02
C THR A 369 -0.83 0.65 21.06
N SER A 370 -0.75 0.12 19.84
CA SER A 370 -1.81 0.14 18.83
C SER A 370 -3.11 -0.50 19.36
N ARG A 371 -3.02 -1.67 19.98
CA ARG A 371 -4.19 -2.36 20.58
C ARG A 371 -4.78 -1.61 21.78
N ARG A 372 -3.95 -1.11 22.68
CA ARG A 372 -4.39 -0.38 23.86
C ARG A 372 -5.13 0.92 23.47
N LEU A 373 -4.65 1.60 22.45
CA LEU A 373 -5.25 2.85 21.97
C LEU A 373 -6.41 2.63 20.98
N GLY A 374 -6.64 1.39 20.53
CA GLY A 374 -7.62 1.09 19.48
C GLY A 374 -7.25 1.72 18.12
N LEU A 375 -5.96 2.00 17.88
CA LEU A 375 -5.45 2.63 16.69
C LEU A 375 -4.71 1.62 15.82
N ARG A 376 -5.35 1.20 14.74
CA ARG A 376 -4.72 0.38 13.71
C ARG A 376 -4.50 1.22 12.45
N SER A 377 -3.25 1.53 12.15
CA SER A 377 -2.84 2.23 10.93
C SER A 377 -2.11 1.28 9.99
N GLU A 378 -1.93 1.67 8.72
CA GLU A 378 -1.09 0.94 7.75
C GLU A 378 0.36 0.80 8.24
N ALA A 379 0.87 1.83 8.93
CA ALA A 379 2.19 1.79 9.55
C ALA A 379 2.25 0.77 10.69
N SER A 380 1.31 0.82 11.67
CA SER A 380 1.31 -0.10 12.81
C SER A 380 1.17 -1.56 12.36
N GLY A 381 0.37 -1.82 11.33
CA GLY A 381 0.20 -3.15 10.75
C GLY A 381 1.50 -3.74 10.19
N ARG A 382 2.40 -2.91 9.63
CA ARG A 382 3.73 -3.31 9.16
C ARG A 382 4.72 -3.49 10.31
N TYR A 383 4.78 -2.53 11.23
CA TYR A 383 5.65 -2.64 12.41
C TYR A 383 5.35 -3.86 13.28
N GLU A 384 4.07 -4.20 13.48
CA GLU A 384 3.65 -5.38 14.24
C GLU A 384 4.21 -6.70 13.70
N LYS A 385 4.43 -6.78 12.39
CA LYS A 385 4.98 -7.95 11.70
C LYS A 385 6.50 -7.94 11.64
N GLY A 386 7.11 -6.79 11.91
CA GLY A 386 8.55 -6.58 11.85
C GLY A 386 8.99 -5.92 10.54
N ILE A 387 9.99 -5.06 10.67
CA ILE A 387 10.63 -4.36 9.54
C ILE A 387 12.13 -4.56 9.65
N ASN A 388 12.76 -4.88 8.51
CA ASN A 388 14.22 -5.05 8.49
C ASN A 388 14.93 -3.69 8.46
N PRO A 389 15.87 -3.44 9.38
CA PRO A 389 16.64 -2.19 9.43
C PRO A 389 17.45 -1.88 8.16
N ALA A 390 17.82 -2.86 7.36
CA ALA A 390 18.58 -2.65 6.12
C ALA A 390 17.81 -1.81 5.09
N ARG A 391 16.47 -1.89 5.08
CA ARG A 391 15.62 -1.17 4.12
C ARG A 391 15.35 0.29 4.48
N THR A 392 15.66 0.72 5.69
CA THR A 392 15.36 2.07 6.21
C THR A 392 16.00 3.17 5.36
N GLU A 393 17.29 3.02 5.02
CA GLU A 393 18.02 3.97 4.19
C GLU A 393 17.48 4.00 2.73
N MET A 394 17.16 2.83 2.19
CA MET A 394 16.56 2.75 0.85
C MET A 394 15.23 3.51 0.79
N ALA A 395 14.38 3.36 1.79
CA ALA A 395 13.07 4.00 1.83
C ALA A 395 13.18 5.53 1.99
N ILE A 396 14.02 6.01 2.90
CA ILE A 396 14.18 7.45 3.11
C ILE A 396 14.82 8.15 1.91
N ASN A 397 15.68 7.45 1.17
CA ASN A 397 16.24 7.95 -0.08
C ASN A 397 15.19 7.93 -1.21
N ARG A 398 14.33 6.90 -1.27
CA ARG A 398 13.30 6.78 -2.30
C ARG A 398 12.27 7.90 -2.23
N ILE A 399 11.78 8.27 -1.05
CA ILE A 399 10.84 9.40 -0.93
C ILE A 399 11.51 10.71 -1.34
N CYS A 400 12.77 10.93 -0.95
CA CYS A 400 13.52 12.11 -1.38
C CYS A 400 13.62 12.20 -2.90
N GLN A 401 13.99 11.11 -3.57
CA GLN A 401 14.05 11.03 -5.03
C GLN A 401 12.70 11.40 -5.67
N LEU A 402 11.60 10.76 -5.22
CA LEU A 402 10.28 10.99 -5.78
C LEU A 402 9.82 12.45 -5.64
N LEU A 403 10.11 13.09 -4.52
CA LEU A 403 9.75 14.49 -4.29
C LEU A 403 10.62 15.46 -5.08
N ILE A 404 11.92 15.15 -5.28
CA ILE A 404 12.80 15.92 -6.18
C ILE A 404 12.29 15.81 -7.63
N GLU A 405 11.96 14.63 -8.11
CA GLU A 405 11.42 14.39 -9.46
C GLU A 405 10.12 15.16 -9.71
N GLN A 406 9.30 15.36 -8.67
CA GLN A 406 8.10 16.20 -8.71
C GLN A 406 8.40 17.71 -8.62
N GLY A 407 9.66 18.11 -8.38
CA GLY A 407 10.03 19.50 -8.11
C GLY A 407 9.42 20.05 -6.81
N ALA A 408 9.08 19.17 -5.87
CA ALA A 408 8.39 19.48 -4.63
C ALA A 408 9.33 19.90 -3.49
N CYS A 409 10.61 19.58 -3.57
CA CYS A 409 11.61 19.94 -2.55
C CYS A 409 13.04 19.95 -3.11
N THR A 410 13.96 20.42 -2.29
CA THR A 410 15.40 20.14 -2.35
C THR A 410 15.81 19.34 -1.12
N VAL A 411 16.85 18.54 -1.20
CA VAL A 411 17.31 17.67 -0.11
C VAL A 411 18.70 18.12 0.34
N ALA A 412 18.85 18.41 1.63
CA ALA A 412 20.13 18.79 2.23
C ALA A 412 21.11 17.60 2.16
N PRO A 413 22.42 17.85 1.87
CA PRO A 413 23.43 16.81 1.87
C PRO A 413 23.55 16.09 3.21
N GLY A 414 23.70 14.76 3.14
CA GLY A 414 23.92 13.89 4.29
C GLY A 414 22.66 13.22 4.83
N LEU A 415 22.88 12.10 5.51
CA LEU A 415 21.89 11.29 6.19
C LEU A 415 22.23 11.26 7.69
N LEU A 416 21.24 11.50 8.54
CA LEU A 416 21.31 11.13 9.95
C LEU A 416 20.97 9.66 10.05
N ASP A 417 21.84 8.86 10.64
CA ASP A 417 21.65 7.40 10.77
C ASP A 417 22.20 6.93 12.11
N GLU A 418 21.28 6.67 13.03
CA GLU A 418 21.62 6.03 14.30
C GLU A 418 21.23 4.56 14.23
N TYR A 419 22.26 3.69 14.15
CA TYR A 419 22.12 2.24 14.05
C TYR A 419 23.05 1.55 15.05
N PRO A 420 22.66 1.53 16.34
CA PRO A 420 23.54 1.10 17.44
C PRO A 420 23.99 -0.36 17.34
N ILE A 421 23.10 -1.25 16.91
CA ILE A 421 23.35 -2.68 16.79
C ILE A 421 22.99 -3.13 15.38
N LYS A 422 24.01 -3.29 14.53
CA LYS A 422 23.82 -3.72 13.15
C LYS A 422 23.36 -5.18 13.11
N SER A 423 22.35 -5.44 12.26
CA SER A 423 21.90 -6.81 11.99
C SER A 423 22.97 -7.55 11.19
N GLU A 424 23.28 -8.75 11.61
CA GLU A 424 24.11 -9.68 10.82
C GLU A 424 23.22 -10.56 9.95
N PRO A 425 23.68 -10.97 8.75
CA PRO A 425 22.93 -11.90 7.92
C PRO A 425 22.70 -13.23 8.64
N GLN A 426 21.47 -13.74 8.57
CA GLN A 426 21.16 -15.08 9.05
C GLN A 426 21.79 -16.11 8.12
N ILE A 427 22.51 -17.08 8.67
CA ILE A 427 23.17 -18.13 7.92
C ILE A 427 22.66 -19.49 8.40
N ILE A 428 22.20 -20.32 7.47
CA ILE A 428 21.74 -21.68 7.73
C ILE A 428 22.71 -22.65 7.05
N ASN A 429 23.26 -23.57 7.83
CA ASN A 429 24.14 -24.64 7.32
C ASN A 429 23.37 -25.95 7.33
N THR A 430 23.30 -26.63 6.18
CA THR A 430 22.60 -27.90 6.01
C THR A 430 23.21 -28.69 4.84
N THR A 431 22.58 -29.80 4.44
CA THR A 431 22.91 -30.57 3.25
C THR A 431 21.69 -30.70 2.33
N ILE A 432 21.92 -31.04 1.08
CA ILE A 432 20.84 -31.31 0.12
C ILE A 432 20.03 -32.53 0.60
N ASP A 433 20.73 -33.55 1.09
CA ASP A 433 20.10 -34.79 1.56
C ASP A 433 19.20 -34.53 2.79
N GLU A 434 19.64 -33.70 3.76
CA GLU A 434 18.83 -33.33 4.92
C GLU A 434 17.52 -32.64 4.51
N ILE A 435 17.54 -31.75 3.52
CA ILE A 435 16.32 -31.09 3.03
C ILE A 435 15.43 -32.09 2.28
N ASN A 436 16.01 -32.92 1.40
CA ASN A 436 15.27 -33.94 0.67
C ASN A 436 14.58 -34.94 1.61
N ASP A 437 15.32 -35.44 2.60
CA ASP A 437 14.80 -36.38 3.62
C ASP A 437 13.66 -35.75 4.44
N TYR A 438 13.80 -34.45 4.77
CA TYR A 438 12.80 -33.72 5.54
C TYR A 438 11.47 -33.52 4.77
N ILE A 439 11.55 -33.23 3.45
CA ILE A 439 10.39 -33.03 2.60
C ILE A 439 9.83 -34.38 2.11
N GLY A 440 10.67 -35.40 1.98
CA GLY A 440 10.33 -36.70 1.39
C GLY A 440 10.35 -36.72 -0.15
N ILE A 441 11.31 -36.00 -0.74
CA ILE A 441 11.52 -35.89 -2.19
C ILE A 441 12.98 -36.19 -2.55
N GLU A 442 13.28 -36.25 -3.85
CA GLU A 442 14.63 -36.44 -4.37
C GLU A 442 14.98 -35.36 -5.42
N LEU A 443 15.13 -34.11 -4.98
CA LEU A 443 15.65 -33.06 -5.84
C LEU A 443 17.15 -33.19 -6.01
N SER A 444 17.61 -32.96 -7.25
CA SER A 444 19.04 -32.81 -7.51
C SER A 444 19.57 -31.54 -6.84
N LYS A 445 20.87 -31.53 -6.58
CA LYS A 445 21.57 -30.36 -6.00
C LYS A 445 21.31 -29.09 -6.80
N ASN A 446 21.39 -29.15 -8.13
CA ASN A 446 21.20 -27.96 -8.98
C ASN A 446 19.77 -27.43 -8.92
N GLU A 447 18.76 -28.31 -8.97
CA GLU A 447 17.35 -27.91 -8.84
C GLU A 447 17.07 -27.22 -7.50
N MET A 448 17.64 -27.75 -6.40
CA MET A 448 17.46 -27.15 -5.08
C MET A 448 18.15 -25.78 -4.97
N ILE A 449 19.37 -25.65 -5.49
CA ILE A 449 20.10 -24.38 -5.54
C ILE A 449 19.33 -23.36 -6.40
N ASP A 450 18.86 -23.76 -7.58
CA ASP A 450 18.06 -22.89 -8.47
C ASP A 450 16.79 -22.37 -7.76
N ILE A 451 16.11 -23.22 -6.98
CA ILE A 451 14.94 -22.82 -6.19
C ILE A 451 15.35 -21.78 -5.13
N LEU A 452 16.38 -22.06 -4.35
CA LEU A 452 16.83 -21.14 -3.29
C LEU A 452 17.31 -19.81 -3.88
N GLU A 453 18.08 -19.84 -4.98
CA GLU A 453 18.55 -18.61 -5.64
C GLU A 453 17.41 -17.81 -6.28
N SER A 454 16.36 -18.46 -6.78
CA SER A 454 15.16 -17.77 -7.27
C SER A 454 14.45 -16.97 -6.18
N LEU A 455 14.53 -17.41 -4.93
CA LEU A 455 14.05 -16.74 -3.72
C LEU A 455 15.08 -15.75 -3.12
N HIS A 456 16.16 -15.48 -3.86
CA HIS A 456 17.24 -14.54 -3.48
C HIS A 456 18.10 -14.98 -2.30
N PHE A 457 18.13 -16.27 -1.97
CA PHE A 457 19.16 -16.81 -1.07
C PHE A 457 20.52 -16.86 -1.78
N SER A 458 21.58 -16.60 -1.04
CA SER A 458 22.93 -16.87 -1.54
C SER A 458 23.41 -18.22 -1.04
N VAL A 459 23.70 -19.15 -1.95
CA VAL A 459 24.11 -20.50 -1.61
C VAL A 459 25.59 -20.68 -1.91
N ALA A 460 26.37 -21.07 -0.90
CA ALA A 460 27.78 -21.43 -1.04
C ALA A 460 28.00 -22.87 -0.58
N GLU A 461 28.85 -23.60 -1.30
CA GLU A 461 29.20 -24.97 -0.96
C GLU A 461 30.45 -25.03 -0.11
N ASP A 462 30.42 -25.90 0.90
CA ASP A 462 31.57 -26.19 1.76
C ASP A 462 31.58 -27.67 2.18
N ASN A 463 32.51 -28.45 1.65
CA ASN A 463 32.76 -29.83 2.04
C ASN A 463 31.53 -30.76 2.09
N GLY A 464 30.66 -30.68 1.04
CA GLY A 464 29.44 -31.49 0.94
C GLY A 464 28.25 -30.91 1.73
N LYS A 465 28.42 -29.79 2.40
CA LYS A 465 27.36 -28.97 3.00
C LYS A 465 27.05 -27.76 2.14
N ILE A 466 25.87 -27.23 2.30
CA ILE A 466 25.50 -25.92 1.76
C ILE A 466 25.39 -24.90 2.90
N ARG A 467 25.93 -23.73 2.64
CA ARG A 467 25.82 -22.56 3.50
C ARG A 467 24.86 -21.59 2.81
N VAL A 468 23.68 -21.45 3.36
CA VAL A 468 22.62 -20.60 2.81
C VAL A 468 22.58 -19.30 3.60
N THR A 469 22.84 -18.19 2.93
CA THR A 469 22.65 -16.84 3.49
C THR A 469 21.24 -16.37 3.18
N VAL A 470 20.46 -16.13 4.23
CA VAL A 470 19.08 -15.67 4.14
C VAL A 470 19.07 -14.19 3.71
N PRO A 471 18.27 -13.80 2.71
CA PRO A 471 18.13 -12.40 2.32
C PRO A 471 17.56 -11.57 3.48
N ASP A 472 17.97 -10.31 3.56
CA ASP A 472 17.66 -9.41 4.69
C ASP A 472 16.16 -9.17 4.92
N PHE A 473 15.33 -9.30 3.86
CA PHE A 473 13.88 -9.12 3.94
C PHE A 473 13.12 -10.33 4.52
N ARG A 474 13.74 -11.52 4.61
CA ARG A 474 13.15 -12.73 5.19
C ARG A 474 13.59 -12.86 6.64
N MET A 475 12.79 -12.31 7.55
CA MET A 475 13.07 -12.32 8.99
C MET A 475 12.42 -13.50 9.72
N ASP A 476 11.77 -14.38 9.00
CA ASP A 476 11.01 -15.54 9.49
C ASP A 476 11.80 -16.86 9.41
N LEU A 477 12.99 -16.88 8.80
CA LEU A 477 13.75 -18.08 8.52
C LEU A 477 14.94 -18.22 9.50
N TYR A 478 14.96 -19.30 10.28
CA TYR A 478 15.95 -19.51 11.33
C TYR A 478 16.72 -20.81 11.20
N GLY A 479 16.18 -21.82 10.50
CA GLY A 479 16.75 -23.16 10.44
C GLY A 479 16.47 -23.94 9.18
N MET A 480 17.01 -25.15 9.08
CA MET A 480 16.82 -26.03 7.93
C MET A 480 15.34 -26.34 7.64
N PRO A 481 14.44 -26.54 8.64
CA PRO A 481 13.02 -26.78 8.36
C PRO A 481 12.35 -25.64 7.59
N ASP A 482 12.76 -24.37 7.87
CA ASP A 482 12.22 -23.20 7.17
C ASP A 482 12.70 -23.18 5.71
N LEU A 483 13.97 -23.57 5.46
CA LEU A 483 14.47 -23.73 4.09
C LEU A 483 13.75 -24.87 3.34
N ALA A 484 13.46 -25.97 4.03
CA ALA A 484 12.72 -27.09 3.46
C ALA A 484 11.29 -26.66 3.04
N GLU A 485 10.63 -25.82 3.86
CA GLU A 485 9.32 -25.23 3.50
C GLU A 485 9.42 -24.37 2.23
N GLU A 486 10.44 -23.51 2.15
CA GLU A 486 10.65 -22.66 0.97
C GLU A 486 10.91 -23.49 -0.31
N VAL A 487 11.72 -24.55 -0.20
CA VAL A 487 11.95 -25.49 -1.31
C VAL A 487 10.65 -26.21 -1.70
N ALA A 488 9.91 -26.74 -0.73
CA ALA A 488 8.70 -27.51 -0.96
C ALA A 488 7.60 -26.69 -1.66
N ARG A 489 7.39 -25.42 -1.24
CA ARG A 489 6.36 -24.57 -1.82
C ARG A 489 6.68 -24.16 -3.26
N VAL A 490 7.94 -23.78 -3.59
CA VAL A 490 8.35 -23.40 -4.95
C VAL A 490 8.45 -24.64 -5.86
N TYR A 491 8.85 -25.80 -5.34
CA TYR A 491 8.76 -27.06 -6.05
C TYR A 491 7.32 -27.42 -6.38
N GLY A 492 6.38 -27.01 -5.54
CA GLY A 492 4.95 -27.25 -5.61
C GLY A 492 4.51 -28.45 -4.76
N TYR A 493 3.67 -28.19 -3.77
CA TYR A 493 3.15 -29.22 -2.85
C TYR A 493 2.45 -30.38 -3.55
N SER A 494 1.84 -30.13 -4.71
CA SER A 494 1.20 -31.17 -5.54
C SER A 494 2.19 -32.18 -6.15
N ASN A 495 3.46 -31.83 -6.23
CA ASN A 495 4.53 -32.72 -6.73
C ASN A 495 5.12 -33.62 -5.64
N ILE A 496 4.77 -33.37 -4.36
CA ILE A 496 5.24 -34.20 -3.25
C ILE A 496 4.42 -35.50 -3.20
N PRO A 497 5.09 -36.67 -3.23
CA PRO A 497 4.40 -37.95 -3.25
C PRO A 497 3.64 -38.24 -1.94
N ILE A 498 2.43 -38.72 -2.06
CA ILE A 498 1.65 -39.18 -0.90
C ILE A 498 2.26 -40.46 -0.37
N THR A 499 2.80 -40.43 0.85
CA THR A 499 3.36 -41.60 1.52
C THR A 499 2.50 -42.01 2.72
N THR A 500 2.35 -43.28 2.94
CA THR A 500 1.71 -43.81 4.15
C THR A 500 2.75 -43.87 5.28
N PRO A 501 2.48 -43.28 6.45
CA PRO A 501 3.40 -43.36 7.56
C PRO A 501 3.62 -44.81 7.96
N TRP A 502 4.89 -45.22 7.96
CA TRP A 502 5.27 -46.57 8.41
C TRP A 502 5.36 -46.53 9.95
N SER A 503 4.43 -47.19 10.64
CA SER A 503 4.54 -47.39 12.07
C SER A 503 4.48 -48.88 12.39
N ALA A 504 5.32 -49.35 13.33
CA ALA A 504 5.16 -50.67 13.89
C ALA A 504 3.76 -50.75 14.52
N VAL A 505 2.94 -51.69 14.03
CA VAL A 505 1.61 -51.93 14.60
C VAL A 505 1.82 -52.41 16.04
N THR A 506 1.67 -51.50 16.99
CA THR A 506 1.51 -51.89 18.38
C THR A 506 0.22 -52.70 18.45
N LYS A 507 0.30 -53.91 18.98
CA LYS A 507 -0.87 -54.78 19.18
C LYS A 507 -1.98 -53.98 19.84
N LEU A 508 -2.98 -53.59 19.08
CA LEU A 508 -4.21 -53.06 19.62
C LEU A 508 -4.82 -54.13 20.52
N SER A 509 -5.04 -53.81 21.78
CA SER A 509 -5.76 -54.67 22.69
C SER A 509 -7.17 -54.89 22.12
N LEU A 510 -7.69 -56.10 22.17
CA LEU A 510 -9.05 -56.46 21.76
C LEU A 510 -10.12 -55.52 22.40
N ILE A 511 -9.85 -54.99 23.58
CA ILE A 511 -10.70 -53.98 24.26
C ILE A 511 -10.87 -52.70 23.41
N HIS A 512 -9.84 -52.23 22.70
CA HIS A 512 -9.94 -51.05 21.84
C HIS A 512 -10.69 -51.31 20.53
N ILE A 513 -10.84 -52.56 20.16
CA ILE A 513 -11.56 -52.95 18.93
C ILE A 513 -13.02 -53.32 19.26
N SER A 514 -13.28 -53.92 20.44
CA SER A 514 -14.61 -54.48 20.79
C SER A 514 -15.52 -53.55 21.60
N GLU A 515 -15.00 -52.44 22.17
CA GLU A 515 -15.83 -51.44 22.86
C GLU A 515 -15.60 -50.02 22.33
N PRO A 516 -15.97 -49.70 21.08
CA PRO A 516 -15.81 -48.35 20.54
C PRO A 516 -16.82 -47.33 21.09
N THR A 517 -17.84 -47.78 21.82
CA THR A 517 -18.86 -46.89 22.39
C THR A 517 -19.39 -47.47 23.70
N ARG A 518 -18.94 -46.93 24.84
CA ARG A 518 -19.81 -46.80 25.99
C ARG A 518 -20.37 -45.41 26.03
N PRO A 519 -21.69 -45.23 26.20
CA PRO A 519 -22.35 -43.93 26.28
C PRO A 519 -21.90 -43.13 27.50
#